data_14e655205573fc6c877f07eb7390b53e
#
_entry.id   14e655205573fc6c877f07eb7390b53e
#
_cell.length_a   1.000
_cell.length_b   1.000
_cell.length_c   1.000
_cell.angle_alpha   90.00
_cell.angle_beta   90.00
_cell.angle_gamma   90.00
#
_symmetry.space_group_name_H-M   'P 1'
#
loop_
_entity.id
_entity.type
_entity.pdbx_description
1 polymer ?
#
loop_
_entity_poly.entity_id
_entity_poly.type
_entity_poly.pdbx_seq_one_letter_code
_entity_poly.pdbx_strand_id
1 'polypeptide(L)'
;MKMKIKLLAILILFQVNVFAQKTYKLLDEVTKKPVAFASVYIEDENININSDEKGAFILNSPKNVESFVMINALGYEVKKIKYSDFATETHLKPKSFILDEVKVSNSKNTRQINIGTFKGNDSAHSSGMRSLFLLARYFPYSNDYDNYQFIKSITVLTKNEIKTAKFNLRIYSALDGKPSTLINQKNITVEVKKGKKLTTIDISDLNIIMPIEGVFIAYEWLAIPSNYHTNKATITDNYGNKKNGIMEDYQPMLCTIYEASNKNTWRYFNSVWRNGTSNHFNNK
;
A
#
# COMPACT_ATOMS: atom_id res chain seq x y z
N MET A 1 16.57 39.59 45.14
CA MET A 1 15.93 38.31 45.42
C MET A 1 14.62 38.12 44.68
N LYS A 2 13.69 39.06 44.65
CA LYS A 2 12.39 38.95 43.96
C LYS A 2 12.47 38.71 42.42
N MET A 3 13.52 39.25 41.77
CA MET A 3 13.69 39.08 40.31
C MET A 3 14.19 37.67 39.91
N LYS A 4 15.06 37.06 40.72
CA LYS A 4 15.53 35.67 40.50
C LYS A 4 14.43 34.66 40.71
N ILE A 5 13.48 34.91 41.62
CA ILE A 5 12.30 34.04 41.85
C ILE A 5 11.33 34.13 40.67
N LYS A 6 11.13 35.33 40.09
CA LYS A 6 10.28 35.48 38.89
C LYS A 6 10.86 34.77 37.66
N LEU A 7 12.20 34.81 37.51
CA LEU A 7 12.89 34.12 36.43
C LEU A 7 12.79 32.59 36.58
N LEU A 8 12.90 32.07 37.79
CA LEU A 8 12.74 30.66 38.11
C LEU A 8 11.29 30.16 37.85
N ALA A 9 10.29 30.98 38.22
CA ALA A 9 8.90 30.69 37.96
C ALA A 9 8.54 30.64 36.45
N ILE A 10 9.17 31.53 35.64
CA ILE A 10 9.01 31.49 34.16
C ILE A 10 9.66 30.24 33.56
N LEU A 11 10.82 29.80 34.11
CA LEU A 11 11.51 28.59 33.63
C LEU A 11 10.68 27.30 33.89
N ILE A 12 9.90 27.26 34.98
CA ILE A 12 9.06 26.13 35.34
C ILE A 12 7.77 26.08 34.47
N LEU A 13 7.30 27.24 33.99
CA LEU A 13 6.14 27.31 33.06
C LEU A 13 6.48 26.87 31.63
N PHE A 14 7.76 26.70 31.29
CA PHE A 14 8.23 26.17 30.01
C PHE A 14 8.42 24.66 30.04
N GLN A 15 7.70 23.95 30.88
CA GLN A 15 7.51 22.51 30.70
C GLN A 15 6.57 22.30 29.49
N VAL A 16 7.17 22.41 28.30
CA VAL A 16 6.51 22.02 27.06
C VAL A 16 6.14 20.56 27.24
N ASN A 17 4.85 20.27 27.35
CA ASN A 17 4.36 18.90 27.21
C ASN A 17 4.68 18.45 25.77
N VAL A 18 5.87 17.92 25.57
CA VAL A 18 6.24 17.22 24.37
C VAL A 18 5.37 15.96 24.39
N PHE A 19 4.23 15.99 23.73
CA PHE A 19 3.49 14.80 23.41
C PHE A 19 4.38 13.97 22.49
N ALA A 20 5.22 13.15 23.08
CA ALA A 20 6.02 12.17 22.34
C ALA A 20 5.03 11.24 21.64
N GLN A 21 4.94 11.35 20.32
CA GLN A 21 4.16 10.40 19.53
C GLN A 21 4.71 8.99 19.78
N LYS A 22 3.84 8.11 20.23
CA LYS A 22 4.21 6.73 20.55
C LYS A 22 4.58 5.99 19.27
N THR A 23 5.83 5.56 19.18
CA THR A 23 6.32 4.74 18.06
C THR A 23 6.15 3.27 18.43
N TYR A 24 5.56 2.52 17.53
CA TYR A 24 5.36 1.08 17.62
C TYR A 24 6.31 0.37 16.68
N LYS A 25 6.56 -0.92 16.92
CA LYS A 25 7.46 -1.74 16.12
C LYS A 25 6.90 -3.15 15.93
N LEU A 26 7.00 -3.66 14.71
CA LEU A 26 6.63 -5.02 14.37
C LEU A 26 7.89 -5.85 14.13
N LEU A 27 7.97 -7.00 14.75
CA LEU A 27 9.06 -7.95 14.63
C LEU A 27 8.54 -9.32 14.21
N ASP A 28 9.35 -10.05 13.48
CA ASP A 28 9.15 -11.47 13.23
C ASP A 28 9.32 -12.25 14.54
N GLU A 29 8.37 -13.12 14.87
CA GLU A 29 8.37 -13.86 16.14
C GLU A 29 9.57 -14.80 16.28
N VAL A 30 10.03 -15.38 15.18
CA VAL A 30 11.12 -16.37 15.14
C VAL A 30 12.49 -15.69 15.02
N THR A 31 12.64 -14.86 14.00
CA THR A 31 13.94 -14.26 13.65
C THR A 31 14.24 -12.96 14.37
N LYS A 32 13.26 -12.37 15.04
CA LYS A 32 13.32 -11.05 15.70
C LYS A 32 13.68 -9.89 14.75
N LYS A 33 13.66 -10.13 13.44
CA LYS A 33 13.91 -9.09 12.44
C LYS A 33 12.68 -8.17 12.28
N PRO A 34 12.89 -6.91 11.89
CA PRO A 34 11.78 -6.00 11.59
C PRO A 34 10.87 -6.53 10.49
N VAL A 35 9.56 -6.36 10.68
CA VAL A 35 8.55 -6.65 9.64
C VAL A 35 8.20 -5.35 8.92
N ALA A 36 8.77 -5.17 7.73
CA ALA A 36 8.58 -3.98 6.92
C ALA A 36 7.25 -4.03 6.15
N PHE A 37 6.67 -2.83 5.96
CA PHE A 37 5.49 -2.58 5.10
C PHE A 37 4.25 -3.38 5.50
N ALA A 38 4.15 -3.80 6.76
CA ALA A 38 2.92 -4.33 7.30
C ALA A 38 1.84 -3.25 7.31
N SER A 39 0.63 -3.62 6.92
CA SER A 39 -0.54 -2.76 7.03
C SER A 39 -1.10 -2.84 8.45
N VAL A 40 -1.26 -1.69 9.09
CA VAL A 40 -1.82 -1.56 10.43
C VAL A 40 -3.04 -0.64 10.36
N TYR A 41 -4.19 -1.14 10.75
CA TYR A 41 -5.42 -0.34 10.73
C TYR A 41 -6.26 -0.60 11.99
N ILE A 42 -7.09 0.38 12.33
CA ILE A 42 -8.04 0.27 13.43
C ILE A 42 -9.39 -0.10 12.85
N GLU A 43 -9.99 -1.18 13.37
CA GLU A 43 -11.31 -1.64 12.98
C GLU A 43 -12.33 -0.51 13.26
N ASP A 44 -13.24 -0.26 12.33
CA ASP A 44 -14.23 0.81 12.37
C ASP A 44 -13.71 2.26 12.26
N GLU A 45 -12.40 2.47 12.06
CA GLU A 45 -11.82 3.77 11.78
C GLU A 45 -11.14 3.78 10.40
N ASN A 46 -11.24 4.91 9.69
CA ASN A 46 -10.56 5.10 8.41
C ASN A 46 -9.08 5.47 8.60
N ILE A 47 -8.40 4.78 9.54
CA ILE A 47 -6.99 4.99 9.82
C ILE A 47 -6.25 3.73 9.39
N ASN A 48 -5.41 3.86 8.39
CA ASN A 48 -4.47 2.83 7.98
C ASN A 48 -3.10 3.45 7.78
N ILE A 49 -2.09 2.75 8.24
CA ILE A 49 -0.68 3.09 8.12
C ILE A 49 0.11 1.83 7.77
N ASN A 50 1.33 2.02 7.29
CA ASN A 50 2.25 0.92 7.10
C ASN A 50 3.45 1.07 8.03
N SER A 51 4.01 -0.06 8.49
CA SER A 51 5.33 -0.03 9.08
C SER A 51 6.38 0.34 8.01
N ASP A 52 7.40 1.07 8.41
CA ASP A 52 8.53 1.41 7.55
C ASP A 52 9.50 0.22 7.36
N GLU A 53 10.64 0.44 6.74
CA GLU A 53 11.67 -0.58 6.50
C GLU A 53 12.25 -1.17 7.80
N LYS A 54 12.13 -0.44 8.91
CA LYS A 54 12.59 -0.85 10.24
C LYS A 54 11.47 -1.48 11.08
N GLY A 55 10.30 -1.71 10.47
CA GLY A 55 9.11 -2.21 11.15
C GLY A 55 8.44 -1.18 12.05
N ALA A 56 8.86 0.09 12.00
CA ALA A 56 8.37 1.14 12.87
C ALA A 56 7.19 1.89 12.26
N PHE A 57 6.27 2.35 13.10
CA PHE A 57 5.12 3.17 12.70
C PHE A 57 4.58 4.00 13.87
N ILE A 58 3.79 5.01 13.58
CA ILE A 58 3.10 5.84 14.55
C ILE A 58 1.61 5.60 14.39
N LEU A 59 0.97 5.13 15.44
CA LEU A 59 -0.47 4.91 15.48
C LEU A 59 -1.10 5.90 16.44
N ASN A 60 -1.99 6.75 15.93
CA ASN A 60 -2.77 7.64 16.76
C ASN A 60 -3.79 6.83 17.57
N SER A 61 -4.09 7.31 18.77
CA SER A 61 -5.12 6.67 19.62
C SER A 61 -6.46 6.65 18.90
N PRO A 62 -7.19 5.52 18.93
CA PRO A 62 -8.54 5.45 18.41
C PRO A 62 -9.50 6.30 19.24
N LYS A 63 -10.65 6.60 18.65
CA LYS A 63 -11.76 7.23 19.39
C LYS A 63 -12.28 6.35 20.51
N ASN A 64 -12.26 5.02 20.27
CA ASN A 64 -12.64 4.02 21.26
C ASN A 64 -11.42 3.12 21.55
N VAL A 65 -10.96 3.12 22.79
CA VAL A 65 -9.81 2.30 23.23
C VAL A 65 -10.08 0.79 23.22
N GLU A 66 -11.35 0.38 23.14
CA GLU A 66 -11.76 -1.01 22.98
C GLU A 66 -11.73 -1.49 21.52
N SER A 67 -11.45 -0.58 20.56
CA SER A 67 -11.31 -0.94 19.16
C SER A 67 -10.14 -1.89 18.95
N PHE A 68 -10.22 -2.70 17.89
CA PHE A 68 -9.18 -3.64 17.54
C PHE A 68 -8.19 -3.03 16.55
N VAL A 69 -6.90 -3.22 16.83
CA VAL A 69 -5.80 -3.02 15.89
C VAL A 69 -5.65 -4.29 15.07
N MET A 70 -5.78 -4.16 13.79
CA MET A 70 -5.58 -5.23 12.82
C MET A 70 -4.23 -5.05 12.15
N ILE A 71 -3.42 -6.11 12.11
CA ILE A 71 -2.10 -6.11 11.49
C ILE A 71 -2.08 -7.19 10.42
N ASN A 72 -1.79 -6.78 9.19
CA ASN A 72 -1.66 -7.67 8.04
C ASN A 72 -0.30 -7.44 7.37
N ALA A 73 0.51 -8.47 7.31
CA ALA A 73 1.80 -8.44 6.65
C ALA A 73 1.95 -9.66 5.74
N LEU A 74 2.60 -9.46 4.60
CA LEU A 74 2.87 -10.55 3.68
C LEU A 74 3.82 -11.56 4.31
N GLY A 75 3.43 -12.83 4.31
CA GLY A 75 4.20 -13.91 4.93
C GLY A 75 3.89 -14.16 6.40
N TYR A 76 2.90 -13.47 6.96
CA TYR A 76 2.53 -13.58 8.37
C TYR A 76 1.03 -13.88 8.55
N GLU A 77 0.70 -14.47 9.69
CA GLU A 77 -0.70 -14.59 10.11
C GLU A 77 -1.27 -13.21 10.43
N VAL A 78 -2.54 -12.96 10.07
CA VAL A 78 -3.22 -11.72 10.46
C VAL A 78 -3.34 -11.68 11.98
N LYS A 79 -2.93 -10.56 12.57
CA LYS A 79 -3.02 -10.37 14.02
C LYS A 79 -4.07 -9.33 14.37
N LYS A 80 -4.96 -9.69 15.29
CA LYS A 80 -6.01 -8.83 15.84
C LYS A 80 -5.77 -8.67 17.35
N ILE A 81 -5.61 -7.42 17.82
CA ILE A 81 -5.32 -7.10 19.23
C ILE A 81 -6.17 -5.93 19.65
N LYS A 82 -6.75 -5.93 20.85
CA LYS A 82 -7.37 -4.73 21.41
C LYS A 82 -6.35 -3.61 21.55
N TYR A 83 -6.75 -2.38 21.28
CA TYR A 83 -5.82 -1.24 21.38
C TYR A 83 -5.31 -1.05 22.82
N SER A 84 -6.14 -1.33 23.84
CA SER A 84 -5.75 -1.33 25.26
C SER A 84 -4.55 -2.25 25.55
N ASP A 85 -4.46 -3.38 24.84
CA ASP A 85 -3.44 -4.41 25.03
C ASP A 85 -2.30 -4.29 24.05
N PHE A 86 -2.33 -3.27 23.18
CA PHE A 86 -1.40 -3.12 22.09
C PHE A 86 -0.05 -2.60 22.59
N ALA A 87 0.95 -3.50 22.62
CA ALA A 87 2.30 -3.20 23.05
C ALA A 87 3.08 -2.38 22.00
N THR A 88 4.06 -1.58 22.45
CA THR A 88 4.96 -0.84 21.56
C THR A 88 5.82 -1.74 20.68
N GLU A 89 6.06 -2.96 21.11
CA GLU A 89 6.71 -3.99 20.32
C GLU A 89 5.77 -5.18 20.19
N THR A 90 5.47 -5.57 18.95
CA THR A 90 4.54 -6.64 18.65
C THR A 90 5.18 -7.63 17.69
N HIS A 91 5.10 -8.92 18.07
CA HIS A 91 5.65 -10.01 17.28
C HIS A 91 4.58 -10.60 16.35
N LEU A 92 4.94 -10.83 15.09
CA LEU A 92 4.09 -11.45 14.10
C LEU A 92 4.56 -12.88 13.84
N LYS A 93 3.63 -13.82 13.84
CA LYS A 93 3.87 -15.22 13.58
C LYS A 93 3.98 -15.46 12.08
N PRO A 94 5.11 -16.00 11.57
CA PRO A 94 5.24 -16.37 10.18
C PRO A 94 4.16 -17.37 9.76
N LYS A 95 3.57 -17.16 8.60
CA LYS A 95 2.66 -18.11 7.99
C LYS A 95 3.48 -19.15 7.20
N SER A 96 3.29 -20.42 7.49
CA SER A 96 3.89 -21.49 6.70
C SER A 96 3.22 -21.52 5.32
N PHE A 97 4.00 -21.38 4.26
CA PHE A 97 3.56 -21.61 2.90
C PHE A 97 4.03 -23.00 2.48
N ILE A 98 3.12 -23.82 1.99
CA ILE A 98 3.48 -25.02 1.26
C ILE A 98 3.87 -24.50 -0.14
N LEU A 99 5.15 -24.64 -0.47
CA LEU A 99 5.63 -24.36 -1.82
C LEU A 99 5.22 -25.56 -2.68
N ASP A 100 4.33 -25.36 -3.61
CA ASP A 100 4.18 -26.31 -4.72
C ASP A 100 5.51 -26.33 -5.49
N GLU A 101 5.99 -27.54 -5.80
CA GLU A 101 7.24 -27.73 -6.53
C GLU A 101 7.16 -27.06 -7.90
N VAL A 102 7.82 -25.91 -8.05
CA VAL A 102 7.92 -25.25 -9.36
C VAL A 102 8.88 -26.05 -10.22
N LYS A 103 8.37 -26.84 -11.15
CA LYS A 103 9.19 -27.47 -12.19
C LYS A 103 9.82 -26.37 -13.04
N VAL A 104 11.05 -26.03 -12.74
CA VAL A 104 11.84 -25.12 -13.58
C VAL A 104 12.15 -25.85 -14.87
N SER A 105 11.40 -25.59 -15.92
CA SER A 105 11.80 -26.02 -17.26
C SER A 105 12.95 -25.12 -17.73
N ASN A 106 14.11 -25.71 -18.00
CA ASN A 106 15.28 -25.06 -18.57
C ASN A 106 15.07 -24.64 -20.06
N SER A 107 13.90 -24.17 -20.43
CA SER A 107 13.70 -23.64 -21.77
C SER A 107 14.28 -22.24 -21.84
N LYS A 108 15.36 -22.07 -22.59
CA LYS A 108 15.89 -20.77 -23.05
C LYS A 108 14.89 -20.13 -24.02
N ASN A 109 13.66 -19.89 -23.56
CA ASN A 109 12.69 -19.21 -24.38
C ASN A 109 13.00 -17.72 -24.35
N THR A 110 13.65 -17.23 -25.40
CA THR A 110 14.05 -15.83 -25.56
C THR A 110 12.93 -14.95 -26.09
N ARG A 111 11.80 -15.54 -26.49
CA ARG A 111 10.66 -14.79 -27.01
C ARG A 111 9.83 -14.22 -25.85
N GLN A 112 9.38 -12.99 -26.00
CA GLN A 112 8.54 -12.28 -25.03
C GLN A 112 7.40 -11.61 -25.75
N ILE A 113 6.24 -11.53 -25.06
CA ILE A 113 5.10 -10.75 -25.50
C ILE A 113 4.78 -9.70 -24.44
N ASN A 114 4.26 -8.55 -24.86
CA ASN A 114 3.79 -7.50 -23.96
C ASN A 114 2.28 -7.53 -23.90
N ILE A 115 1.74 -7.61 -22.69
CA ILE A 115 0.30 -7.55 -22.44
C ILE A 115 -0.05 -6.13 -21.97
N GLY A 116 -0.88 -5.46 -22.75
CA GLY A 116 -1.22 -4.06 -22.51
C GLY A 116 -0.24 -3.07 -23.11
N THR A 117 -0.67 -1.83 -23.24
CA THR A 117 0.10 -0.75 -23.84
C THR A 117 -0.07 0.52 -23.00
N PHE A 118 0.98 1.34 -22.93
CA PHE A 118 0.90 2.71 -22.45
C PHE A 118 0.55 3.61 -23.64
N LYS A 119 -0.73 3.96 -23.77
CA LYS A 119 -1.13 5.01 -24.73
C LYS A 119 -0.83 6.35 -24.05
N GLY A 120 -0.01 7.18 -24.70
CA GLY A 120 0.70 8.33 -24.18
C GLY A 120 -0.01 9.43 -23.38
N ASN A 121 -1.31 9.34 -23.15
CA ASN A 121 -2.09 10.30 -22.38
C ASN A 121 -2.70 9.61 -21.17
N ASP A 122 -1.99 9.67 -20.04
CA ASP A 122 -2.60 9.42 -18.75
C ASP A 122 -3.60 10.54 -18.46
N SER A 123 -4.82 10.18 -18.20
CA SER A 123 -5.92 11.14 -17.96
C SER A 123 -6.13 11.41 -16.47
N ALA A 124 -5.53 10.61 -15.57
CA ALA A 124 -5.69 10.74 -14.14
C ALA A 124 -4.44 10.29 -13.37
N HIS A 125 -4.28 10.87 -12.19
CA HIS A 125 -3.25 10.48 -11.22
C HIS A 125 -3.96 10.14 -9.91
N SER A 126 -3.67 8.97 -9.35
CA SER A 126 -4.20 8.54 -8.06
C SER A 126 -3.07 8.48 -7.05
N SER A 127 -3.20 9.18 -5.94
CA SER A 127 -2.28 9.12 -4.79
C SER A 127 -2.84 8.26 -3.66
N GLY A 128 -1.97 7.80 -2.79
CA GLY A 128 -2.36 7.11 -1.58
C GLY A 128 -3.02 8.07 -0.58
N MET A 129 -4.04 7.58 0.11
CA MET A 129 -4.69 8.25 1.24
C MET A 129 -4.38 7.51 2.54
N ARG A 130 -4.80 8.06 3.68
CA ARG A 130 -4.64 7.43 5.01
C ARG A 130 -5.45 6.13 5.19
N SER A 131 -6.18 5.68 4.19
CA SER A 131 -6.88 4.40 4.18
C SER A 131 -6.12 3.39 3.33
N LEU A 132 -6.15 2.11 3.73
CA LEU A 132 -5.58 1.03 2.92
C LEU A 132 -6.24 1.02 1.55
N PHE A 133 -5.45 1.29 0.54
CA PHE A 133 -5.94 1.40 -0.82
C PHE A 133 -5.01 0.67 -1.78
N LEU A 134 -5.57 -0.36 -2.43
CA LEU A 134 -4.93 -1.01 -3.57
C LEU A 134 -5.77 -0.75 -4.81
N LEU A 135 -5.10 -0.54 -5.91
CA LEU A 135 -5.71 -0.49 -7.22
C LEU A 135 -5.18 -1.64 -8.05
N ALA A 136 -6.04 -2.55 -8.46
CA ALA A 136 -5.69 -3.72 -9.23
C ALA A 136 -6.25 -3.65 -10.65
N ARG A 137 -5.46 -4.14 -11.60
CA ARG A 137 -5.89 -4.37 -12.98
C ARG A 137 -5.91 -5.86 -13.26
N TYR A 138 -7.00 -6.32 -13.87
CA TYR A 138 -7.14 -7.68 -14.36
C TYR A 138 -6.49 -7.85 -15.73
N PHE A 139 -5.76 -8.92 -15.88
CA PHE A 139 -5.18 -9.40 -17.12
C PHE A 139 -5.72 -10.80 -17.38
N PRO A 140 -6.67 -10.94 -18.31
CA PRO A 140 -7.23 -12.25 -18.65
C PRO A 140 -6.17 -13.14 -19.29
N TYR A 141 -6.32 -14.44 -19.13
CA TYR A 141 -5.54 -15.41 -19.89
C TYR A 141 -5.94 -15.37 -21.37
N SER A 142 -5.01 -15.70 -22.25
CA SER A 142 -5.22 -15.94 -23.67
C SER A 142 -4.40 -17.15 -24.09
N ASN A 143 -4.93 -17.97 -24.98
CA ASN A 143 -4.20 -19.12 -25.56
C ASN A 143 -2.91 -18.69 -26.28
N ASP A 144 -2.80 -17.42 -26.68
CA ASP A 144 -1.56 -16.87 -27.23
C ASP A 144 -0.40 -16.91 -26.22
N TYR A 145 -0.69 -17.11 -24.93
CA TYR A 145 0.29 -17.16 -23.85
C TYR A 145 0.85 -18.56 -23.59
N ASP A 146 0.32 -19.61 -24.25
CA ASP A 146 0.74 -21.01 -24.02
C ASP A 146 2.25 -21.22 -24.17
N ASN A 147 2.89 -20.45 -25.06
CA ASN A 147 4.34 -20.47 -25.29
C ASN A 147 5.10 -19.46 -24.43
N TYR A 148 4.40 -18.67 -23.56
CA TYR A 148 4.92 -17.56 -22.77
C TYR A 148 4.41 -17.65 -21.32
N GLN A 149 4.64 -18.80 -20.71
CA GLN A 149 3.96 -19.16 -19.45
C GLN A 149 4.33 -18.28 -18.26
N PHE A 150 5.54 -17.69 -18.26
CA PHE A 150 6.05 -16.96 -17.09
C PHE A 150 5.87 -15.45 -17.24
N ILE A 151 5.40 -14.82 -16.17
CA ILE A 151 5.37 -13.37 -16.06
C ILE A 151 6.79 -12.89 -15.72
N LYS A 152 7.47 -12.28 -16.68
CA LYS A 152 8.85 -11.84 -16.53
C LYS A 152 8.96 -10.50 -15.82
N SER A 153 8.12 -9.55 -16.19
CA SER A 153 8.21 -8.19 -15.66
C SER A 153 6.86 -7.50 -15.66
N ILE A 154 6.76 -6.49 -14.80
CA ILE A 154 5.60 -5.60 -14.70
C ILE A 154 6.10 -4.17 -14.93
N THR A 155 5.43 -3.44 -15.80
CA THR A 155 5.76 -2.04 -16.07
C THR A 155 4.66 -1.13 -15.52
N VAL A 156 5.05 -0.10 -14.74
CA VAL A 156 4.15 0.83 -14.09
C VAL A 156 4.53 2.27 -14.43
N LEU A 157 3.56 3.10 -14.76
CA LEU A 157 3.76 4.53 -14.95
C LEU A 157 3.37 5.27 -13.67
N THR A 158 4.33 5.99 -13.08
CA THR A 158 4.12 6.77 -11.86
C THR A 158 4.52 8.23 -12.04
N LYS A 159 3.92 9.11 -11.24
CA LYS A 159 4.34 10.49 -11.04
C LYS A 159 4.68 10.68 -9.56
N ASN A 160 5.86 11.16 -9.26
CA ASN A 160 6.34 11.37 -7.90
C ASN A 160 6.79 12.82 -7.70
N GLU A 161 6.25 13.49 -6.69
CA GLU A 161 6.53 14.90 -6.39
C GLU A 161 7.67 15.07 -5.37
N ILE A 162 8.06 14.01 -4.66
CA ILE A 162 9.14 14.04 -3.67
C ILE A 162 10.42 13.38 -4.20
N LYS A 163 11.54 13.50 -3.47
CA LYS A 163 12.85 13.00 -3.91
C LYS A 163 12.82 11.52 -4.30
N THR A 164 12.29 10.68 -3.41
CA THR A 164 12.05 9.25 -3.63
C THR A 164 10.78 8.84 -2.91
N ALA A 165 10.06 7.89 -3.48
CA ALA A 165 8.89 7.27 -2.86
C ALA A 165 8.86 5.78 -3.18
N LYS A 166 8.17 5.01 -2.34
CA LYS A 166 8.06 3.56 -2.46
C LYS A 166 6.61 3.12 -2.57
N PHE A 167 6.41 2.05 -3.33
CA PHE A 167 5.13 1.35 -3.40
C PHE A 167 5.37 -0.16 -3.47
N ASN A 168 4.35 -0.95 -3.20
CA ASN A 168 4.42 -2.39 -3.40
C ASN A 168 3.60 -2.80 -4.62
N LEU A 169 4.06 -3.86 -5.30
CA LEU A 169 3.25 -4.64 -6.22
C LEU A 169 2.72 -5.90 -5.51
N ARG A 170 1.44 -6.19 -5.74
CA ARG A 170 0.77 -7.40 -5.30
C ARG A 170 0.21 -8.12 -6.51
N ILE A 171 0.37 -9.44 -6.54
CA ILE A 171 -0.10 -10.27 -7.65
C ILE A 171 -1.11 -11.26 -7.09
N TYR A 172 -2.35 -11.19 -7.56
CA TYR A 172 -3.43 -12.04 -7.09
C TYR A 172 -3.90 -12.96 -8.21
N SER A 173 -4.25 -14.19 -7.87
CA SER A 173 -5.04 -15.05 -8.77
C SER A 173 -6.42 -14.46 -8.97
N ALA A 174 -7.07 -14.84 -10.06
CA ALA A 174 -8.47 -14.56 -10.28
C ALA A 174 -9.34 -15.73 -9.82
N LEU A 175 -10.50 -15.43 -9.22
CA LEU A 175 -11.57 -16.39 -8.98
C LEU A 175 -12.90 -15.68 -9.27
N ASP A 176 -13.69 -16.23 -10.16
CA ASP A 176 -14.97 -15.63 -10.62
C ASP A 176 -14.81 -14.17 -11.07
N GLY A 177 -13.68 -13.85 -11.74
CA GLY A 177 -13.33 -12.52 -12.21
C GLY A 177 -13.01 -11.50 -11.12
N LYS A 178 -12.71 -11.95 -9.89
CA LYS A 178 -12.34 -11.12 -8.75
C LYS A 178 -10.93 -11.45 -8.25
N PRO A 179 -10.19 -10.48 -7.66
CA PRO A 179 -8.94 -10.78 -6.99
C PRO A 179 -9.19 -11.75 -5.83
N SER A 180 -8.41 -12.82 -5.76
CA SER A 180 -8.56 -13.89 -4.77
C SER A 180 -7.28 -14.08 -3.96
N THR A 181 -6.49 -15.09 -4.25
CA THR A 181 -5.30 -15.43 -3.47
C THR A 181 -4.08 -14.63 -3.90
N LEU A 182 -3.33 -14.12 -2.94
CA LEU A 182 -2.06 -13.46 -3.20
C LEU A 182 -1.01 -14.50 -3.64
N ILE A 183 -0.43 -14.31 -4.82
CA ILE A 183 0.52 -15.24 -5.44
C ILE A 183 1.95 -14.96 -4.97
N ASN A 184 2.35 -13.68 -4.93
CA ASN A 184 3.71 -13.35 -4.52
C ASN A 184 3.87 -13.52 -2.99
N GLN A 185 4.91 -14.27 -2.61
CA GLN A 185 5.18 -14.60 -1.20
C GLN A 185 6.12 -13.59 -0.53
N LYS A 186 6.76 -12.72 -1.32
CA LYS A 186 7.66 -11.67 -0.84
C LYS A 186 7.16 -10.31 -1.30
N ASN A 187 7.45 -9.27 -0.52
CA ASN A 187 7.18 -7.91 -0.95
C ASN A 187 7.95 -7.58 -2.23
N ILE A 188 7.24 -7.10 -3.24
CA ILE A 188 7.84 -6.51 -4.44
C ILE A 188 7.78 -5.00 -4.23
N THR A 189 8.76 -4.48 -3.48
CA THR A 189 8.84 -3.05 -3.15
C THR A 189 9.67 -2.33 -4.21
N VAL A 190 9.11 -1.27 -4.75
CA VAL A 190 9.69 -0.47 -5.83
C VAL A 190 9.93 0.94 -5.34
N GLU A 191 11.16 1.43 -5.50
CA GLU A 191 11.49 2.84 -5.23
C GLU A 191 11.55 3.62 -6.54
N VAL A 192 10.90 4.79 -6.57
CA VAL A 192 10.90 5.69 -7.72
C VAL A 192 11.39 7.08 -7.32
N LYS A 193 12.15 7.71 -8.21
CA LYS A 193 12.65 9.07 -8.04
C LYS A 193 11.59 10.08 -8.50
N LYS A 194 11.77 11.34 -8.11
CA LYS A 194 10.93 12.46 -8.53
C LYS A 194 10.74 12.52 -10.06
N GLY A 195 9.53 12.90 -10.46
CA GLY A 195 9.10 13.06 -11.85
C GLY A 195 8.14 11.97 -12.32
N LYS A 196 7.72 12.07 -13.58
CA LYS A 196 6.89 11.08 -14.26
C LYS A 196 7.80 10.01 -14.87
N LYS A 197 7.63 8.75 -14.47
CA LYS A 197 8.52 7.66 -14.85
C LYS A 197 7.77 6.38 -15.18
N LEU A 198 8.18 5.78 -16.28
CA LEU A 198 7.84 4.40 -16.62
C LEU A 198 8.89 3.49 -16.00
N THR A 199 8.48 2.62 -15.09
CA THR A 199 9.40 1.73 -14.37
C THR A 199 9.03 0.29 -14.67
N THR A 200 10.00 -0.47 -15.21
CA THR A 200 9.86 -1.91 -15.43
C THR A 200 10.52 -2.66 -14.29
N ILE A 201 9.76 -3.52 -13.65
CA ILE A 201 10.15 -4.32 -12.50
C ILE A 201 10.31 -5.77 -12.98
N ASP A 202 11.53 -6.29 -12.94
CA ASP A 202 11.80 -7.70 -13.23
C ASP A 202 11.32 -8.54 -12.03
N ILE A 203 10.51 -9.56 -12.31
CA ILE A 203 9.98 -10.51 -11.34
C ILE A 203 10.22 -11.96 -11.78
N SER A 204 11.15 -12.16 -12.71
CA SER A 204 11.44 -13.48 -13.28
C SER A 204 11.90 -14.50 -12.24
N ASP A 205 12.54 -14.04 -11.16
CA ASP A 205 12.98 -14.87 -10.03
C ASP A 205 11.83 -15.45 -9.19
N LEU A 206 10.62 -14.87 -9.32
CA LEU A 206 9.44 -15.36 -8.63
C LEU A 206 8.79 -16.55 -9.34
N ASN A 207 9.19 -16.85 -10.57
CA ASN A 207 8.69 -17.96 -11.39
C ASN A 207 7.16 -18.03 -11.47
N ILE A 208 6.50 -16.88 -11.55
CA ILE A 208 5.05 -16.80 -11.59
C ILE A 208 4.55 -17.24 -12.97
N ILE A 209 3.81 -18.34 -12.99
CA ILE A 209 3.10 -18.81 -14.18
C ILE A 209 1.79 -18.04 -14.31
N MET A 210 1.45 -17.61 -15.54
CA MET A 210 0.19 -16.96 -15.83
C MET A 210 -0.99 -17.95 -15.60
N PRO A 211 -1.86 -17.70 -14.59
CA PRO A 211 -2.98 -18.59 -14.33
C PRO A 211 -4.01 -18.58 -15.47
N ILE A 212 -4.67 -19.71 -15.72
CA ILE A 212 -5.70 -19.83 -16.77
C ILE A 212 -6.93 -18.96 -16.49
N GLU A 213 -7.19 -18.64 -15.25
CA GLU A 213 -8.23 -17.69 -14.82
C GLU A 213 -7.80 -16.24 -14.98
N GLY A 214 -6.54 -16.00 -15.40
CA GLY A 214 -5.93 -14.69 -15.45
C GLY A 214 -5.34 -14.24 -14.11
N VAL A 215 -4.79 -13.04 -14.09
CA VAL A 215 -4.08 -12.49 -12.94
C VAL A 215 -4.49 -11.04 -12.69
N PHE A 216 -4.48 -10.64 -11.43
CA PHE A 216 -4.59 -9.25 -11.02
C PHE A 216 -3.23 -8.71 -10.59
N ILE A 217 -2.82 -7.61 -11.20
CA ILE A 217 -1.65 -6.85 -10.77
C ILE A 217 -2.16 -5.64 -10.00
N ALA A 218 -1.85 -5.59 -8.72
CA ALA A 218 -2.28 -4.52 -7.83
C ALA A 218 -1.10 -3.63 -7.43
N TYR A 219 -1.36 -2.33 -7.46
CA TYR A 219 -0.52 -1.29 -6.93
C TYR A 219 -0.97 -0.98 -5.50
N GLU A 220 -0.05 -1.08 -4.54
CA GLU A 220 -0.30 -0.78 -3.13
C GLU A 220 0.50 0.45 -2.72
N TRP A 221 -0.22 1.51 -2.33
CA TRP A 221 0.43 2.67 -1.72
C TRP A 221 0.90 2.34 -0.31
N LEU A 222 2.08 2.83 0.03
CA LEU A 222 2.64 2.68 1.37
C LEU A 222 2.46 3.99 2.14
N ALA A 223 1.62 3.96 3.17
CA ALA A 223 1.42 5.07 4.10
C ALA A 223 2.54 5.11 5.15
N ILE A 224 3.76 5.38 4.69
CA ILE A 224 4.98 5.51 5.50
C ILE A 224 5.47 6.96 5.52
N PRO A 225 6.19 7.40 6.57
CA PRO A 225 6.64 8.79 6.68
C PRO A 225 7.45 9.30 5.48
N SER A 226 8.29 8.45 4.89
CA SER A 226 9.12 8.81 3.72
C SER A 226 8.31 9.08 2.44
N ASN A 227 7.07 8.60 2.36
CA ASN A 227 6.16 8.80 1.23
C ASN A 227 5.20 9.97 1.45
N TYR A 228 5.13 10.50 2.68
CA TYR A 228 4.18 11.56 3.02
C TYR A 228 4.50 12.86 2.28
N HIS A 229 3.46 13.45 1.73
CA HIS A 229 3.57 14.68 0.95
C HIS A 229 2.37 15.58 1.23
N THR A 230 2.61 16.88 1.17
CA THR A 230 1.57 17.91 1.29
C THR A 230 1.65 18.89 0.14
N ASN A 231 0.52 19.28 -0.38
CA ASN A 231 0.44 20.35 -1.37
C ASN A 231 -0.68 21.34 -1.04
N LYS A 232 -0.55 22.55 -1.55
CA LYS A 232 -1.64 23.52 -1.51
C LYS A 232 -2.64 23.15 -2.60
N ALA A 233 -3.89 23.00 -2.23
CA ALA A 233 -4.96 22.64 -3.16
C ALA A 233 -6.21 23.49 -2.91
N THR A 234 -6.99 23.70 -3.94
CA THR A 234 -8.35 24.22 -3.81
C THR A 234 -9.26 23.04 -3.54
N ILE A 235 -9.78 22.94 -2.33
CA ILE A 235 -10.71 21.90 -1.91
C ILE A 235 -12.12 22.42 -2.20
N THR A 236 -12.91 21.63 -2.93
CA THR A 236 -14.33 21.92 -3.18
C THR A 236 -15.14 21.02 -2.26
N ASP A 237 -16.03 21.61 -1.46
CA ASP A 237 -16.94 20.87 -0.59
C ASP A 237 -18.12 20.27 -1.38
N ASN A 238 -18.96 19.49 -0.70
CA ASN A 238 -20.13 18.83 -1.30
C ASN A 238 -21.19 19.83 -1.82
N TYR A 239 -21.08 21.11 -1.47
CA TYR A 239 -21.99 22.19 -1.90
C TYR A 239 -21.38 23.02 -3.02
N GLY A 240 -20.17 22.68 -3.51
CA GLY A 240 -19.48 23.41 -4.57
C GLY A 240 -18.65 24.61 -4.10
N ASN A 241 -18.57 24.89 -2.79
CA ASN A 241 -17.76 26.00 -2.28
C ASN A 241 -16.27 25.64 -2.34
N LYS A 242 -15.48 26.60 -2.81
CA LYS A 242 -14.03 26.43 -2.96
C LYS A 242 -13.28 27.07 -1.80
N LYS A 243 -12.41 26.31 -1.16
CA LYS A 243 -11.54 26.78 -0.08
C LYS A 243 -10.10 26.37 -0.35
N ASN A 244 -9.17 27.29 -0.17
CA ASN A 244 -7.76 26.93 -0.19
C ASN A 244 -7.42 26.11 1.07
N GLY A 245 -6.76 24.98 0.87
CA GLY A 245 -6.39 24.08 1.93
C GLY A 245 -5.07 23.36 1.63
N ILE A 246 -4.67 22.53 2.57
CA ILE A 246 -3.54 21.61 2.40
C ILE A 246 -4.13 20.22 2.14
N MET A 247 -3.73 19.63 1.03
CA MET A 247 -4.03 18.23 0.72
C MET A 247 -2.84 17.38 1.13
N GLU A 248 -3.11 16.31 1.88
CA GLU A 248 -2.13 15.35 2.33
C GLU A 248 -2.29 14.07 1.53
N ASP A 249 -1.18 13.53 1.03
CA ASP A 249 -1.19 12.28 0.29
C ASP A 249 0.09 11.46 0.55
N TYR A 250 0.11 10.24 0.03
CA TYR A 250 1.28 9.38 0.01
C TYR A 250 1.70 9.13 -1.43
N GLN A 251 2.95 9.49 -1.70
CA GLN A 251 3.59 9.30 -3.00
C GLN A 251 4.10 7.86 -3.19
N PRO A 252 4.33 7.40 -4.43
CA PRO A 252 4.11 8.10 -5.70
C PRO A 252 2.66 7.95 -6.17
N MET A 253 2.20 8.86 -7.02
CA MET A 253 0.92 8.75 -7.71
C MET A 253 1.01 7.68 -8.80
N LEU A 254 -0.01 6.83 -8.91
CA LEU A 254 -0.19 5.95 -10.05
C LEU A 254 -0.85 6.72 -11.20
N CYS A 255 -0.23 6.69 -12.37
CA CYS A 255 -0.83 7.28 -13.57
C CYS A 255 -1.78 6.27 -14.22
N THR A 256 -3.02 6.68 -14.42
CA THR A 256 -4.08 5.83 -14.95
C THR A 256 -4.71 6.46 -16.19
N ILE A 257 -5.30 5.63 -17.04
CA ILE A 257 -6.12 6.06 -18.18
C ILE A 257 -7.58 5.87 -17.75
N TYR A 258 -8.37 6.90 -17.94
CA TYR A 258 -9.82 6.80 -17.74
C TYR A 258 -10.44 6.12 -18.96
N GLU A 259 -11.00 4.93 -18.75
CA GLU A 259 -11.81 4.22 -19.73
C GLU A 259 -13.22 4.05 -19.17
N ALA A 260 -14.22 4.59 -19.83
CA ALA A 260 -15.61 4.59 -19.36
C ALA A 260 -16.19 3.16 -19.16
N SER A 261 -15.61 2.16 -19.81
CA SER A 261 -16.04 0.74 -19.76
C SER A 261 -15.09 -0.15 -18.95
N ASN A 262 -14.25 0.39 -18.09
CA ASN A 262 -13.15 -0.37 -17.46
C ASN A 262 -13.65 -1.37 -16.41
N LYS A 263 -14.15 -2.52 -16.86
CA LYS A 263 -14.53 -3.66 -16.01
C LYS A 263 -13.32 -4.37 -15.37
N ASN A 264 -12.10 -4.04 -15.81
CA ASN A 264 -10.88 -4.74 -15.42
C ASN A 264 -10.17 -4.08 -14.22
N THR A 265 -10.67 -2.94 -13.71
CA THR A 265 -10.09 -2.24 -12.58
C THR A 265 -10.84 -2.55 -11.29
N TRP A 266 -10.11 -2.95 -10.26
CA TRP A 266 -10.62 -3.26 -8.95
C TRP A 266 -9.93 -2.43 -7.88
N ARG A 267 -10.70 -2.05 -6.86
CA ARG A 267 -10.22 -1.28 -5.70
C ARG A 267 -10.39 -2.12 -4.45
N TYR A 268 -9.34 -2.18 -3.63
CA TYR A 268 -9.42 -2.75 -2.30
C TYR A 268 -9.52 -1.61 -1.29
N PHE A 269 -10.62 -1.57 -0.57
CA PHE A 269 -10.90 -0.55 0.43
C PHE A 269 -11.77 -1.15 1.53
N ASN A 270 -11.46 -0.83 2.79
CA ASN A 270 -12.14 -1.39 3.97
C ASN A 270 -12.24 -2.93 3.91
N SER A 271 -11.12 -3.58 3.61
CA SER A 271 -10.98 -5.05 3.54
C SER A 271 -11.86 -5.73 2.48
N VAL A 272 -12.38 -4.97 1.51
CA VAL A 272 -13.25 -5.50 0.44
C VAL A 272 -12.76 -5.08 -0.93
N TRP A 273 -12.72 -6.05 -1.85
CA TRP A 273 -12.53 -5.77 -3.27
C TRP A 273 -13.83 -5.30 -3.91
N ARG A 274 -13.77 -4.18 -4.64
CA ARG A 274 -14.89 -3.62 -5.39
C ARG A 274 -14.47 -3.32 -6.82
N ASN A 275 -15.33 -3.66 -7.78
CA ASN A 275 -15.09 -3.31 -9.18
C ASN A 275 -15.17 -1.80 -9.38
N GLY A 276 -14.24 -1.25 -10.18
CA GLY A 276 -14.08 0.19 -10.37
C GLY A 276 -15.19 0.92 -11.11
N THR A 277 -16.15 0.19 -11.67
CA THR A 277 -17.32 0.78 -12.34
C THR A 277 -18.43 1.25 -11.37
N SER A 278 -18.34 0.90 -10.08
CA SER A 278 -19.32 1.35 -9.09
C SER A 278 -19.05 2.79 -8.68
N ASN A 279 -19.74 3.73 -9.30
CA ASN A 279 -19.74 5.17 -8.99
C ASN A 279 -20.47 5.52 -7.68
N HIS A 280 -20.35 4.75 -6.62
CA HIS A 280 -20.99 5.08 -5.36
C HIS A 280 -19.99 5.18 -4.21
N PHE A 281 -19.40 6.37 -4.08
CA PHE A 281 -19.05 6.90 -2.76
C PHE A 281 -20.36 7.32 -2.06
N ASN A 282 -21.20 6.38 -1.70
CA ASN A 282 -22.26 6.68 -0.73
C ASN A 282 -21.65 6.46 0.65
N ASN A 283 -21.23 7.57 1.25
CA ASN A 283 -21.08 7.68 2.70
C ASN A 283 -22.43 7.37 3.33
N LYS A 284 -22.55 6.26 4.02
CA LYS A 284 -23.46 6.06 5.14
C LYS A 284 -22.65 5.82 6.39
#